data_9b81908fa50e8410d325e1a89eedaecb
#
_entry.id   9b81908fa50e8410d325e1a89eedaecb
#
_cell.length_a   1.000
_cell.length_b   1.000
_cell.length_c   1.000
_cell.angle_alpha   90.00
_cell.angle_beta   90.00
_cell.angle_gamma   90.00
#
_symmetry.space_group_name_H-M   'P 1'
#
loop_
_entity.id
_entity.type
_entity.pdbx_description
1 polymer ?
#
loop_
_entity_poly.entity_id
_entity_poly.type
_entity_poly.pdbx_seq_one_letter_code
_entity_poly.pdbx_strand_id
1 'polypeptide(L)'
;MNTLTLLGRNVSDATVETFFQDHLGHLPDWEDLELDADNYYSEEIDIPSLGLEVSVFNENRFRAQDPDTWDNSTGIIGALYFSQDAASTFTPPLAVTWQDTLPDAQQRLQQQSLDYCVFDNVLVVRQADCHTTFVFKQQVLDEVRIELKPVLLPAVSDFRVPDLAQLQAALGLPLAQMQDHAAWADVFELFEDDDDDRVSDGAIDLSDLCGLKISLEDGIIIGYKFYNDREQDAVRWAGELPANLKWADCPHCPEDMKIVKQRDDEFDGYMLGTYFKHDIHLYYNKLHGTFARITYGIEDFLC
;
A
#
# COMPACT_ATOMS: atom_id res chain seq x y z
N MET A 1 14.11 1.40 -27.66
CA MET A 1 13.71 0.26 -26.81
C MET A 1 12.36 0.61 -26.19
N ASN A 2 11.44 -0.34 -25.99
CA ASN A 2 10.20 -0.06 -25.27
C ASN A 2 10.52 0.03 -23.76
N THR A 3 10.42 1.21 -23.15
CA THR A 3 10.76 1.46 -21.75
C THR A 3 10.00 0.54 -20.78
N LEU A 4 8.78 0.13 -21.12
CA LEU A 4 7.99 -0.78 -20.28
C LEU A 4 8.66 -2.16 -20.09
N THR A 5 9.61 -2.53 -20.96
CA THR A 5 10.35 -3.79 -20.80
C THR A 5 11.36 -3.78 -19.64
N LEU A 6 11.58 -2.63 -19.01
CA LEU A 6 12.43 -2.49 -17.80
C LEU A 6 11.71 -3.00 -16.55
N LEU A 7 10.37 -2.89 -16.50
CA LEU A 7 9.60 -3.28 -15.33
C LEU A 7 9.84 -4.75 -14.96
N GLY A 8 10.10 -5.00 -13.68
CA GLY A 8 10.37 -6.31 -13.12
C GLY A 8 11.78 -6.85 -13.37
N ARG A 9 12.66 -6.05 -13.98
CA ARG A 9 14.05 -6.44 -14.19
C ARG A 9 14.93 -6.01 -13.05
N ASN A 10 15.92 -6.87 -12.75
CA ASN A 10 16.98 -6.52 -11.81
C ASN A 10 17.85 -5.40 -12.41
N VAL A 11 18.37 -4.52 -11.57
CA VAL A 11 19.24 -3.41 -12.00
C VAL A 11 20.53 -3.86 -12.69
N SER A 12 21.01 -5.06 -12.40
CA SER A 12 22.18 -5.68 -13.07
C SER A 12 21.83 -6.42 -14.37
N ASP A 13 20.58 -6.38 -14.85
CA ASP A 13 20.22 -6.92 -16.17
C ASP A 13 20.87 -6.09 -17.27
N ALA A 14 21.56 -6.72 -18.21
CA ALA A 14 22.26 -6.05 -19.29
C ALA A 14 21.36 -5.09 -20.12
N THR A 15 20.04 -5.33 -20.16
CA THR A 15 19.08 -4.45 -20.81
C THR A 15 18.89 -3.15 -20.02
N VAL A 16 18.87 -3.25 -18.69
CA VAL A 16 18.76 -2.10 -17.76
C VAL A 16 20.05 -1.28 -17.82
N GLU A 17 21.20 -1.92 -17.72
CA GLU A 17 22.50 -1.25 -17.82
C GLU A 17 22.66 -0.49 -19.15
N THR A 18 22.31 -1.15 -20.27
CA THR A 18 22.35 -0.50 -21.60
C THR A 18 21.41 0.71 -21.65
N PHE A 19 20.22 0.61 -21.08
CA PHE A 19 19.27 1.70 -21.05
C PHE A 19 19.82 2.91 -20.29
N PHE A 20 20.35 2.74 -19.09
CA PHE A 20 20.91 3.84 -18.31
C PHE A 20 22.15 4.43 -18.97
N GLN A 21 23.05 3.58 -19.54
CA GLN A 21 24.21 4.07 -20.27
C GLN A 21 23.83 4.92 -21.48
N ASP A 22 22.78 4.53 -22.21
CA ASP A 22 22.33 5.26 -23.41
C ASP A 22 21.68 6.61 -23.07
N HIS A 23 20.99 6.72 -21.92
CA HIS A 23 20.18 7.89 -21.59
C HIS A 23 20.80 8.82 -20.54
N LEU A 24 21.63 8.30 -19.62
CA LEU A 24 22.37 9.09 -18.63
C LEU A 24 23.86 9.26 -19.00
N GLY A 25 24.41 8.39 -19.86
CA GLY A 25 25.83 8.35 -20.17
C GLY A 25 26.68 7.63 -19.12
N HIS A 26 26.09 7.12 -18.07
CA HIS A 26 26.72 6.34 -17.01
C HIS A 26 25.68 5.39 -16.38
N LEU A 27 26.14 4.40 -15.62
CA LEU A 27 25.27 3.61 -14.77
C LEU A 27 25.07 4.35 -13.45
N PRO A 28 23.85 4.28 -12.86
CA PRO A 28 23.66 4.64 -11.46
C PRO A 28 24.59 3.79 -10.59
N ASP A 29 24.99 4.30 -9.46
CA ASP A 29 25.76 3.52 -8.49
C ASP A 29 24.82 2.62 -7.69
N TRP A 30 24.68 1.38 -8.14
CA TRP A 30 23.76 0.43 -7.53
C TRP A 30 24.15 0.01 -6.10
N GLU A 31 25.43 0.21 -5.72
CA GLU A 31 25.93 -0.10 -4.37
C GLU A 31 25.59 1.03 -3.38
N ASP A 32 25.40 2.25 -3.90
CA ASP A 32 25.06 3.43 -3.09
C ASP A 32 23.53 3.67 -2.99
N LEU A 33 22.69 2.81 -3.60
CA LEU A 33 21.25 2.91 -3.44
C LEU A 33 20.82 2.58 -2.01
N GLU A 34 20.14 3.54 -1.39
CA GLU A 34 19.61 3.39 -0.03
C GLU A 34 18.26 2.64 -0.08
N LEU A 35 18.31 1.33 -0.32
CA LEU A 35 17.12 0.47 -0.42
C LEU A 35 16.76 -0.18 0.91
N ASP A 36 16.89 0.55 1.99
CA ASP A 36 16.62 0.10 3.36
C ASP A 36 15.28 0.62 3.91
N ALA A 37 15.00 0.30 5.17
CA ALA A 37 13.76 0.70 5.83
C ALA A 37 13.60 2.22 5.96
N ASP A 38 14.69 2.97 6.13
CA ASP A 38 14.65 4.44 6.31
C ASP A 38 14.20 5.15 5.03
N ASN A 39 14.46 4.52 3.87
CA ASN A 39 14.07 4.99 2.54
C ASN A 39 12.86 4.22 1.95
N TYR A 40 12.06 3.60 2.79
CA TYR A 40 10.89 2.81 2.36
C TYR A 40 11.23 1.71 1.33
N TYR A 41 12.47 1.23 1.35
CA TYR A 41 13.00 0.20 0.43
C TYR A 41 12.90 0.54 -1.06
N SER A 42 12.85 1.83 -1.40
CA SER A 42 12.82 2.29 -2.80
C SER A 42 13.62 3.57 -2.99
N GLU A 43 14.11 3.76 -4.20
CA GLU A 43 14.78 4.98 -4.64
C GLU A 43 14.39 5.34 -6.07
N GLU A 44 14.34 6.65 -6.38
CA GLU A 44 13.95 7.17 -7.68
C GLU A 44 15.15 7.71 -8.46
N ILE A 45 15.18 7.41 -9.76
CA ILE A 45 16.22 7.83 -10.69
C ILE A 45 15.58 8.60 -11.83
N ASP A 46 15.89 9.89 -11.89
CA ASP A 46 15.44 10.77 -12.96
C ASP A 46 16.16 10.53 -14.29
N ILE A 47 15.41 10.50 -15.39
CA ILE A 47 15.90 10.49 -16.76
C ILE A 47 15.26 11.64 -17.54
N PRO A 48 15.73 12.90 -17.34
CA PRO A 48 15.08 14.09 -17.87
C PRO A 48 14.97 14.10 -19.41
N SER A 49 15.91 13.47 -20.11
CA SER A 49 15.89 13.36 -21.57
C SER A 49 14.67 12.60 -22.13
N LEU A 50 14.01 11.80 -21.28
CA LEU A 50 12.82 11.03 -21.61
C LEU A 50 11.57 11.52 -20.88
N GLY A 51 11.66 12.49 -19.96
CA GLY A 51 10.56 12.84 -19.05
C GLY A 51 10.13 11.64 -18.21
N LEU A 52 11.09 10.82 -17.79
CA LEU A 52 10.89 9.55 -17.11
C LEU A 52 11.60 9.56 -15.76
N GLU A 53 10.92 9.10 -14.75
CA GLU A 53 11.47 8.71 -13.46
C GLU A 53 11.33 7.19 -13.31
N VAL A 54 12.39 6.55 -12.86
CA VAL A 54 12.44 5.09 -12.65
C VAL A 54 12.54 4.82 -11.15
N SER A 55 11.58 4.10 -10.59
CA SER A 55 11.64 3.71 -9.19
C SER A 55 12.23 2.30 -9.06
N VAL A 56 13.29 2.23 -8.25
CA VAL A 56 14.03 1.00 -7.94
C VAL A 56 13.66 0.58 -6.53
N PHE A 57 13.24 -0.67 -6.37
CA PHE A 57 12.85 -1.25 -5.08
C PHE A 57 13.87 -2.31 -4.64
N ASN A 58 13.97 -2.52 -3.33
CA ASN A 58 14.65 -3.68 -2.78
C ASN A 58 14.03 -4.96 -3.34
N GLU A 59 14.79 -5.76 -4.10
CA GLU A 59 14.25 -6.91 -4.82
C GLU A 59 13.75 -7.99 -3.87
N ASN A 60 14.47 -8.29 -2.80
CA ASN A 60 14.10 -9.36 -1.88
C ASN A 60 12.80 -9.01 -1.17
N ARG A 61 12.66 -7.76 -0.71
CA ARG A 61 11.40 -7.26 -0.14
C ARG A 61 10.27 -7.26 -1.18
N PHE A 62 10.54 -6.77 -2.39
CA PHE A 62 9.54 -6.72 -3.46
C PHE A 62 9.00 -8.09 -3.83
N ARG A 63 9.86 -9.13 -3.78
CA ARG A 63 9.51 -10.54 -4.07
C ARG A 63 9.08 -11.34 -2.85
N ALA A 64 8.86 -10.71 -1.70
CA ALA A 64 8.50 -11.37 -0.45
C ALA A 64 9.48 -12.48 -0.04
N GLN A 65 10.78 -12.23 -0.20
CA GLN A 65 11.83 -13.10 0.35
C GLN A 65 11.90 -12.94 1.88
N ASP A 66 12.67 -13.83 2.51
CA ASP A 66 12.90 -13.79 3.95
C ASP A 66 13.39 -12.39 4.39
N PRO A 67 12.77 -11.75 5.38
CA PRO A 67 13.16 -10.42 5.88
C PRO A 67 14.65 -10.31 6.25
N ASP A 68 15.25 -11.37 6.78
CA ASP A 68 16.68 -11.41 7.12
C ASP A 68 17.61 -11.21 5.90
N THR A 69 17.06 -11.27 4.70
CA THR A 69 17.83 -11.11 3.45
C THR A 69 17.68 -9.71 2.83
N TRP A 70 16.83 -8.85 3.37
CA TRP A 70 16.52 -7.56 2.73
C TRP A 70 17.72 -6.61 2.70
N ASP A 71 18.50 -6.54 3.77
CA ASP A 71 19.70 -5.67 3.84
C ASP A 71 20.80 -6.02 2.83
N ASN A 72 20.74 -7.23 2.26
CA ASN A 72 21.72 -7.69 1.27
C ASN A 72 21.09 -7.82 -0.13
N SER A 73 20.00 -7.13 -0.38
CA SER A 73 19.26 -7.21 -1.63
C SER A 73 19.87 -6.32 -2.71
N THR A 74 19.62 -6.68 -3.95
CA THR A 74 19.83 -5.81 -5.12
C THR A 74 18.54 -5.04 -5.45
N GLY A 75 18.61 -4.14 -6.43
CA GLY A 75 17.45 -3.39 -6.91
C GLY A 75 16.66 -4.12 -7.99
N ILE A 76 15.34 -3.91 -7.99
CA ILE A 76 14.42 -4.28 -9.08
C ILE A 76 13.67 -3.04 -9.55
N ILE A 77 13.50 -2.84 -10.85
CA ILE A 77 12.68 -1.76 -11.38
C ILE A 77 11.21 -2.11 -11.17
N GLY A 78 10.56 -1.45 -10.21
CA GLY A 78 9.19 -1.72 -9.84
C GLY A 78 8.20 -0.70 -10.38
N ALA A 79 8.62 0.55 -10.68
CA ALA A 79 7.74 1.55 -11.24
C ALA A 79 8.42 2.45 -12.27
N LEU A 80 7.60 3.01 -13.17
CA LEU A 80 7.98 4.00 -14.18
C LEU A 80 6.98 5.14 -14.16
N TYR A 81 7.45 6.37 -14.03
CA TYR A 81 6.66 7.59 -13.99
C TYR A 81 6.99 8.45 -15.20
N PHE A 82 6.03 8.69 -16.07
CA PHE A 82 6.18 9.50 -17.27
C PHE A 82 5.46 10.81 -17.08
N SER A 83 6.19 11.93 -17.17
CA SER A 83 5.60 13.25 -17.22
C SER A 83 5.10 13.60 -18.63
N GLN A 84 4.37 14.71 -18.77
CA GLN A 84 3.93 15.21 -20.08
C GLN A 84 5.11 15.52 -21.02
N ASP A 85 6.30 15.77 -20.50
CA ASP A 85 7.53 15.95 -21.30
C ASP A 85 7.90 14.70 -22.10
N ALA A 86 7.47 13.52 -21.66
CA ALA A 86 7.60 12.25 -22.38
C ALA A 86 6.67 12.11 -23.59
N ALA A 87 5.78 13.05 -23.86
CA ALA A 87 4.73 12.90 -24.89
C ALA A 87 5.26 12.61 -26.31
N SER A 88 6.51 12.97 -26.61
CA SER A 88 7.17 12.67 -27.87
C SER A 88 7.77 11.25 -27.96
N THR A 89 8.00 10.62 -26.83
CA THR A 89 8.76 9.33 -26.69
C THR A 89 7.91 8.21 -26.11
N PHE A 90 6.87 8.56 -25.38
CA PHE A 90 5.98 7.59 -24.71
C PHE A 90 4.52 7.83 -25.06
N THR A 91 3.81 6.74 -25.40
CA THR A 91 2.37 6.74 -25.59
C THR A 91 1.72 6.10 -24.37
N PRO A 92 0.83 6.82 -23.67
CA PRO A 92 0.10 6.27 -22.53
C PRO A 92 -0.60 4.96 -22.88
N PRO A 93 -0.64 3.98 -21.95
CA PRO A 93 -1.31 2.72 -22.19
C PRO A 93 -2.84 2.86 -22.17
N LEU A 94 -3.55 1.76 -22.41
CA LEU A 94 -5.00 1.63 -22.27
C LEU A 94 -5.79 2.60 -23.18
N ALA A 95 -5.21 2.94 -24.34
CA ALA A 95 -5.78 3.89 -25.31
C ALA A 95 -6.04 5.31 -24.77
N VAL A 96 -5.51 5.66 -23.61
CA VAL A 96 -5.48 7.03 -23.11
C VAL A 96 -4.43 7.84 -23.87
N THR A 97 -4.63 9.14 -24.02
CA THR A 97 -3.69 10.04 -24.70
C THR A 97 -3.33 11.23 -23.82
N TRP A 98 -2.19 11.87 -24.07
CA TRP A 98 -1.73 13.05 -23.33
C TRP A 98 -2.68 14.26 -23.42
N GLN A 99 -3.56 14.29 -24.44
CA GLN A 99 -4.55 15.33 -24.64
C GLN A 99 -5.89 15.03 -23.98
N ASP A 100 -6.08 13.84 -23.41
CA ASP A 100 -7.34 13.45 -22.80
C ASP A 100 -7.56 14.23 -21.49
N THR A 101 -8.81 14.59 -21.27
CA THR A 101 -9.29 15.03 -19.97
C THR A 101 -9.65 13.82 -19.12
N LEU A 102 -9.83 14.02 -17.81
CA LEU A 102 -10.28 12.93 -16.93
C LEU A 102 -11.56 12.24 -17.42
N PRO A 103 -12.64 12.96 -17.85
CA PRO A 103 -13.82 12.33 -18.45
C PRO A 103 -13.53 11.54 -19.73
N ASP A 104 -12.62 12.02 -20.60
CA ASP A 104 -12.26 11.30 -21.82
C ASP A 104 -11.55 9.98 -21.51
N ALA A 105 -10.61 10.00 -20.57
CA ALA A 105 -9.92 8.80 -20.11
C ALA A 105 -10.91 7.79 -19.48
N GLN A 106 -11.81 8.24 -18.61
CA GLN A 106 -12.86 7.40 -18.04
C GLN A 106 -13.71 6.73 -19.12
N GLN A 107 -14.14 7.48 -20.13
CA GLN A 107 -14.92 6.94 -21.25
C GLN A 107 -14.16 5.85 -22.01
N ARG A 108 -12.85 6.04 -22.25
CA ARG A 108 -12.01 5.03 -22.92
C ARG A 108 -11.86 3.76 -22.10
N LEU A 109 -11.68 3.88 -20.80
CA LEU A 109 -11.54 2.73 -19.90
C LEU A 109 -12.86 1.96 -19.75
N GLN A 110 -13.99 2.66 -19.68
CA GLN A 110 -15.33 2.05 -19.69
C GLN A 110 -15.57 1.22 -20.95
N GLN A 111 -15.17 1.72 -22.12
CA GLN A 111 -15.29 0.98 -23.38
C GLN A 111 -14.47 -0.32 -23.38
N GLN A 112 -13.41 -0.39 -22.58
CA GLN A 112 -12.57 -1.58 -22.44
C GLN A 112 -13.00 -2.48 -21.27
N SER A 113 -14.05 -2.10 -20.53
CA SER A 113 -14.55 -2.82 -19.34
C SER A 113 -13.45 -3.03 -18.27
N LEU A 114 -12.57 -2.05 -18.11
CA LEU A 114 -11.49 -2.10 -17.12
C LEU A 114 -12.01 -1.67 -15.74
N ASP A 115 -11.46 -2.29 -14.69
CA ASP A 115 -11.71 -1.88 -13.32
C ASP A 115 -10.84 -0.67 -12.98
N TYR A 116 -11.47 0.43 -12.59
CA TYR A 116 -10.78 1.66 -12.21
C TYR A 116 -11.52 2.39 -11.08
N CYS A 117 -10.78 3.22 -10.36
CA CYS A 117 -11.34 4.18 -9.41
C CYS A 117 -10.82 5.60 -9.71
N VAL A 118 -11.50 6.60 -9.17
CA VAL A 118 -11.17 8.01 -9.38
C VAL A 118 -11.10 8.71 -8.04
N PHE A 119 -10.03 9.46 -7.85
CA PHE A 119 -9.80 10.35 -6.72
C PHE A 119 -9.55 11.74 -7.31
N ASP A 120 -10.50 12.64 -7.18
CA ASP A 120 -10.35 14.02 -7.62
C ASP A 120 -9.77 14.13 -9.04
N ASN A 121 -8.46 14.33 -9.16
CA ASN A 121 -7.71 14.43 -10.40
C ASN A 121 -6.85 13.19 -10.73
N VAL A 122 -6.98 12.10 -9.98
CA VAL A 122 -6.22 10.87 -10.18
C VAL A 122 -7.16 9.74 -10.59
N LEU A 123 -6.81 9.02 -11.64
CA LEU A 123 -7.53 7.84 -12.12
C LEU A 123 -6.60 6.64 -12.06
N VAL A 124 -6.99 5.60 -11.34
CA VAL A 124 -6.20 4.38 -11.16
C VAL A 124 -6.89 3.20 -11.78
N VAL A 125 -6.20 2.50 -12.68
CA VAL A 125 -6.63 1.23 -13.26
C VAL A 125 -5.94 0.09 -12.55
N ARG A 126 -6.73 -0.80 -11.95
CA ARG A 126 -6.23 -1.97 -11.24
C ARG A 126 -6.14 -3.15 -12.19
N GLN A 127 -4.94 -3.59 -12.51
CA GLN A 127 -4.67 -4.78 -13.33
C GLN A 127 -4.15 -5.91 -12.43
N ALA A 128 -4.00 -7.12 -12.98
CA ALA A 128 -3.56 -8.27 -12.20
C ALA A 128 -2.18 -8.05 -11.55
N ASP A 129 -1.22 -7.61 -12.36
CA ASP A 129 0.20 -7.56 -11.97
C ASP A 129 0.71 -6.12 -11.74
N CYS A 130 -0.08 -5.10 -12.06
CA CYS A 130 0.34 -3.70 -11.92
C CYS A 130 -0.85 -2.77 -11.65
N HIS A 131 -0.53 -1.55 -11.23
CA HIS A 131 -1.42 -0.40 -11.26
C HIS A 131 -0.98 0.53 -12.37
N THR A 132 -1.94 1.12 -13.07
CA THR A 132 -1.68 2.22 -14.01
C THR A 132 -2.44 3.44 -13.51
N THR A 133 -1.70 4.49 -13.15
CA THR A 133 -2.25 5.71 -12.58
C THR A 133 -2.07 6.84 -13.57
N PHE A 134 -3.14 7.58 -13.80
CA PHE A 134 -3.19 8.78 -14.64
C PHE A 134 -3.47 9.98 -13.74
N VAL A 135 -2.57 10.94 -13.72
CA VAL A 135 -2.69 12.18 -12.93
C VAL A 135 -3.03 13.32 -13.90
N PHE A 136 -4.08 14.08 -13.58
CA PHE A 136 -4.55 15.19 -14.41
C PHE A 136 -4.28 16.51 -13.71
N LYS A 137 -3.63 17.45 -14.41
CA LYS A 137 -3.46 18.84 -13.97
C LYS A 137 -4.10 19.78 -14.99
N GLN A 138 -4.80 20.79 -14.52
CA GLN A 138 -5.51 21.76 -15.39
C GLN A 138 -6.42 21.08 -16.43
N GLN A 139 -7.03 19.96 -16.05
CA GLN A 139 -7.95 19.13 -16.84
C GLN A 139 -7.32 18.32 -18.00
N VAL A 140 -6.02 18.26 -18.14
CA VAL A 140 -5.33 17.39 -19.09
C VAL A 140 -4.42 16.41 -18.39
N LEU A 141 -4.12 15.30 -19.05
CA LEU A 141 -3.18 14.32 -18.53
C LEU A 141 -1.79 14.93 -18.38
N ASP A 142 -1.24 14.88 -17.18
CA ASP A 142 0.05 15.45 -16.81
C ASP A 142 1.10 14.36 -16.56
N GLU A 143 0.66 13.24 -15.96
CA GLU A 143 1.57 12.17 -15.57
C GLU A 143 0.90 10.79 -15.75
N VAL A 144 1.72 9.81 -16.10
CA VAL A 144 1.33 8.39 -16.16
C VAL A 144 2.31 7.60 -15.31
N ARG A 145 1.81 6.85 -14.34
CA ARG A 145 2.58 5.94 -13.49
C ARG A 145 2.19 4.50 -13.79
N ILE A 146 3.18 3.64 -13.94
CA ILE A 146 2.98 2.20 -14.11
C ILE A 146 3.81 1.51 -13.06
N GLU A 147 3.17 0.93 -12.07
CA GLU A 147 3.80 0.33 -10.90
C GLU A 147 3.40 -1.14 -10.80
N LEU A 148 4.41 -2.01 -10.70
CA LEU A 148 4.19 -3.43 -10.46
C LEU A 148 3.69 -3.64 -9.03
N LYS A 149 2.80 -4.61 -8.87
CA LYS A 149 2.40 -5.03 -7.53
C LYS A 149 3.51 -5.85 -6.89
N PRO A 150 3.96 -5.49 -5.69
CA PRO A 150 4.88 -6.35 -4.95
C PRO A 150 4.19 -7.68 -4.60
N VAL A 151 4.98 -8.73 -4.50
CA VAL A 151 4.48 -10.00 -3.99
C VAL A 151 4.12 -9.82 -2.52
N LEU A 152 2.91 -10.21 -2.14
CA LEU A 152 2.46 -10.09 -0.75
C LEU A 152 3.25 -11.02 0.16
N LEU A 153 3.63 -10.52 1.34
CA LEU A 153 4.15 -11.35 2.39
C LEU A 153 3.06 -12.34 2.84
N PRO A 154 3.36 -13.65 2.91
CA PRO A 154 2.41 -14.61 3.43
C PRO A 154 2.20 -14.36 4.93
N ALA A 155 0.95 -14.41 5.39
CA ALA A 155 0.68 -14.49 6.82
C ALA A 155 1.30 -15.78 7.40
N VAL A 156 1.73 -15.74 8.65
CA VAL A 156 2.25 -16.93 9.34
C VAL A 156 1.12 -17.93 9.48
N SER A 157 1.23 -19.08 8.81
CA SER A 157 0.12 -20.03 8.60
C SER A 157 -0.40 -20.66 9.88
N ASP A 158 0.46 -20.77 10.88
CA ASP A 158 0.15 -21.45 12.14
C ASP A 158 -0.26 -20.48 13.26
N PHE A 159 -0.15 -19.16 12.99
CA PHE A 159 -0.55 -18.13 13.96
C PHE A 159 -2.06 -17.86 13.85
N ARG A 160 -2.78 -18.18 14.91
CA ARG A 160 -4.24 -17.98 14.98
C ARG A 160 -4.57 -16.63 15.61
N VAL A 161 -5.44 -15.90 14.94
CA VAL A 161 -5.98 -14.63 15.42
C VAL A 161 -7.49 -14.71 15.55
N PRO A 162 -8.10 -13.94 16.49
CA PRO A 162 -9.54 -13.81 16.56
C PRO A 162 -10.13 -13.31 15.23
N ASP A 163 -11.30 -13.80 14.87
CA ASP A 163 -12.07 -13.26 13.75
C ASP A 163 -12.66 -11.88 14.09
N LEU A 164 -13.18 -11.17 13.07
CA LEU A 164 -13.73 -9.82 13.26
C LEU A 164 -14.82 -9.77 14.35
N ALA A 165 -15.69 -10.76 14.43
CA ALA A 165 -16.77 -10.78 15.42
C ALA A 165 -16.21 -10.90 16.86
N GLN A 166 -15.17 -11.74 17.03
CA GLN A 166 -14.45 -11.90 18.30
C GLN A 166 -13.68 -10.64 18.68
N LEU A 167 -13.00 -10.00 17.71
CA LEU A 167 -12.34 -8.71 17.91
C LEU A 167 -13.35 -7.64 18.35
N GLN A 168 -14.48 -7.54 17.66
CA GLN A 168 -15.53 -6.57 18.01
C GLN A 168 -16.13 -6.83 19.40
N ALA A 169 -16.29 -8.09 19.77
CA ALA A 169 -16.81 -8.47 21.09
C ALA A 169 -15.82 -8.16 22.23
N ALA A 170 -14.52 -8.18 21.95
CA ALA A 170 -13.46 -7.86 22.92
C ALA A 170 -13.19 -6.34 23.07
N LEU A 171 -13.70 -5.52 22.16
CA LEU A 171 -13.48 -4.08 22.19
C LEU A 171 -14.09 -3.45 23.45
N GLY A 172 -13.30 -2.65 24.16
CA GLY A 172 -13.65 -2.03 25.45
C GLY A 172 -13.51 -2.97 26.66
N LEU A 173 -13.05 -4.20 26.48
CA LEU A 173 -12.82 -5.16 27.56
C LEU A 173 -11.32 -5.21 27.94
N PRO A 174 -11.01 -5.53 29.21
CA PRO A 174 -9.64 -5.83 29.61
C PRO A 174 -9.09 -7.03 28.81
N LEU A 175 -7.90 -6.90 28.26
CA LEU A 175 -7.22 -7.97 27.52
C LEU A 175 -7.13 -9.27 28.32
N ALA A 176 -6.87 -9.16 29.63
CA ALA A 176 -6.80 -10.33 30.53
C ALA A 176 -8.07 -11.20 30.53
N GLN A 177 -9.22 -10.66 30.18
CA GLN A 177 -10.46 -11.47 30.05
C GLN A 177 -10.45 -12.37 28.81
N MET A 178 -9.55 -12.14 27.87
CA MET A 178 -9.41 -12.93 26.64
C MET A 178 -8.51 -14.14 26.84
N GLN A 179 -7.79 -14.26 27.95
CA GLN A 179 -6.77 -15.29 28.19
C GLN A 179 -7.29 -16.72 28.05
N ASP A 180 -8.53 -16.98 28.47
CA ASP A 180 -9.12 -18.31 28.41
C ASP A 180 -9.84 -18.61 27.08
N HIS A 181 -9.81 -17.66 26.14
CA HIS A 181 -10.44 -17.84 24.82
C HIS A 181 -9.47 -18.47 23.84
N ALA A 182 -9.80 -19.65 23.30
CA ALA A 182 -8.93 -20.39 22.38
C ALA A 182 -8.50 -19.62 21.13
N ALA A 183 -9.31 -18.65 20.68
CA ALA A 183 -8.96 -17.79 19.54
C ALA A 183 -7.85 -16.76 19.85
N TRP A 184 -7.55 -16.53 21.11
CA TRP A 184 -6.53 -15.60 21.60
C TRP A 184 -5.26 -16.30 22.10
N ALA A 185 -5.23 -17.64 22.07
CA ALA A 185 -4.15 -18.43 22.64
C ALA A 185 -2.78 -18.01 22.08
N ASP A 186 -2.63 -17.95 20.77
CA ASP A 186 -1.38 -17.62 20.12
C ASP A 186 -0.94 -16.16 20.41
N VAL A 187 -1.90 -15.25 20.60
CA VAL A 187 -1.63 -13.87 21.04
C VAL A 187 -1.06 -13.85 22.45
N PHE A 188 -1.57 -14.69 23.35
CA PHE A 188 -1.06 -14.77 24.73
C PHE A 188 0.28 -15.51 24.84
N GLU A 189 0.61 -16.40 23.89
CA GLU A 189 1.92 -17.05 23.84
C GLU A 189 3.06 -16.01 23.66
N LEU A 190 2.80 -14.87 22.99
CA LEU A 190 3.80 -13.80 22.84
C LEU A 190 4.18 -13.14 24.17
N PHE A 191 3.33 -13.18 25.20
CA PHE A 191 3.62 -12.66 26.54
C PHE A 191 4.51 -13.58 27.36
N GLU A 192 4.77 -14.80 26.90
CA GLU A 192 5.68 -15.74 27.57
C GLU A 192 7.16 -15.44 27.24
N ASP A 193 7.42 -14.65 26.20
CA ASP A 193 8.73 -14.18 25.81
C ASP A 193 8.89 -12.71 26.22
N ASP A 194 9.64 -12.48 27.30
CA ASP A 194 9.89 -11.12 27.83
C ASP A 194 10.67 -10.22 26.86
N ASP A 195 11.30 -10.80 25.83
CA ASP A 195 12.09 -10.08 24.81
C ASP A 195 11.31 -9.85 23.50
N ASP A 196 10.03 -10.29 23.41
CA ASP A 196 9.21 -10.05 22.22
C ASP A 196 8.78 -8.57 22.15
N ASP A 197 9.37 -7.85 21.21
CA ASP A 197 9.13 -6.41 20.97
C ASP A 197 7.73 -6.10 20.37
N ARG A 198 6.96 -7.13 19.97
CA ARG A 198 5.57 -7.00 19.52
C ARG A 198 4.62 -6.61 20.65
N VAL A 199 4.99 -6.87 21.88
CA VAL A 199 4.16 -6.60 23.06
C VAL A 199 4.66 -5.38 23.81
N SER A 200 3.79 -4.40 23.99
CA SER A 200 4.04 -3.20 24.78
C SER A 200 2.82 -2.82 25.62
N ASP A 201 2.99 -1.89 26.56
CA ASP A 201 1.88 -1.39 27.39
C ASP A 201 0.73 -0.78 26.57
N GLY A 202 1.04 -0.23 25.39
CA GLY A 202 0.06 0.47 24.52
C GLY A 202 -0.43 -0.34 23.33
N ALA A 203 0.21 -1.48 23.01
CA ALA A 203 -0.17 -2.25 21.83
C ALA A 203 0.39 -3.67 21.81
N ILE A 204 -0.29 -4.53 21.03
CA ILE A 204 0.24 -5.80 20.54
C ILE A 204 0.32 -5.68 19.03
N ASP A 205 1.52 -5.70 18.48
CA ASP A 205 1.77 -5.52 17.04
C ASP A 205 1.97 -6.89 16.37
N LEU A 206 0.95 -7.33 15.65
CA LEU A 206 0.92 -8.57 14.88
C LEU A 206 0.93 -8.28 13.37
N SER A 207 1.40 -7.10 13.00
CA SER A 207 1.35 -6.65 11.59
C SER A 207 2.21 -7.51 10.68
N ASP A 208 3.37 -7.97 11.15
CA ASP A 208 4.27 -8.88 10.44
C ASP A 208 3.77 -10.33 10.38
N LEU A 209 2.94 -10.75 11.34
CA LEU A 209 2.40 -12.11 11.43
C LEU A 209 1.11 -12.29 10.62
N CYS A 210 0.19 -11.34 10.76
CA CYS A 210 -1.16 -11.47 10.20
C CYS A 210 -1.81 -10.16 9.73
N GLY A 211 -1.10 -9.04 9.77
CA GLY A 211 -1.63 -7.74 9.32
C GLY A 211 -2.58 -7.08 10.32
N LEU A 212 -2.43 -7.36 11.60
CA LEU A 212 -3.25 -6.82 12.68
C LEU A 212 -2.38 -6.14 13.74
N LYS A 213 -2.85 -5.00 14.25
CA LYS A 213 -2.34 -4.41 15.49
C LYS A 213 -3.50 -4.16 16.45
N ILE A 214 -3.31 -4.53 17.71
CA ILE A 214 -4.26 -4.33 18.80
C ILE A 214 -3.78 -3.15 19.62
N SER A 215 -4.61 -2.14 19.80
CA SER A 215 -4.28 -0.96 20.63
C SER A 215 -4.86 -1.12 22.02
N LEU A 216 -4.05 -0.80 23.03
CA LEU A 216 -4.38 -0.92 24.44
C LEU A 216 -4.27 0.43 25.15
N GLU A 217 -5.13 0.66 26.14
CA GLU A 217 -5.03 1.74 27.12
C GLU A 217 -5.34 1.16 28.50
N ASP A 218 -4.40 1.25 29.42
CA ASP A 218 -4.53 0.66 30.76
C ASP A 218 -4.94 -0.83 30.74
N GLY A 219 -4.44 -1.58 29.77
CA GLY A 219 -4.76 -2.99 29.56
C GLY A 219 -6.16 -3.28 28.97
N ILE A 220 -6.90 -2.24 28.59
CA ILE A 220 -8.19 -2.35 27.91
C ILE A 220 -7.97 -2.29 26.40
N ILE A 221 -8.64 -3.16 25.66
CA ILE A 221 -8.61 -3.16 24.18
C ILE A 221 -9.44 -1.97 23.69
N ILE A 222 -8.79 -0.96 23.10
CA ILE A 222 -9.43 0.28 22.64
C ILE A 222 -9.58 0.33 21.13
N GLY A 223 -8.85 -0.48 20.37
CA GLY A 223 -8.97 -0.48 18.93
C GLY A 223 -8.10 -1.51 18.22
N TYR A 224 -8.34 -1.62 16.93
CA TYR A 224 -7.65 -2.50 16.01
C TYR A 224 -7.21 -1.73 14.78
N LYS A 225 -6.02 -2.06 14.27
CA LYS A 225 -5.53 -1.57 13.00
C LYS A 225 -5.30 -2.75 12.06
N PHE A 226 -5.96 -2.72 10.92
CA PHE A 226 -5.85 -3.72 9.87
C PHE A 226 -5.01 -3.16 8.74
N TYR A 227 -4.02 -3.91 8.30
CA TYR A 227 -3.07 -3.49 7.27
C TYR A 227 -3.38 -4.17 5.93
N ASN A 228 -3.14 -3.43 4.85
CA ASN A 228 -3.11 -3.94 3.49
C ASN A 228 -1.66 -3.90 2.97
N ASP A 229 -1.37 -4.65 1.96
CA ASP A 229 -0.23 -4.61 1.04
C ASP A 229 1.07 -3.96 1.59
N ARG A 230 1.73 -4.59 2.55
CA ARG A 230 3.06 -4.20 3.05
C ARG A 230 3.21 -2.77 3.59
N GLU A 231 2.13 -2.12 3.94
CA GLU A 231 2.28 -0.88 4.67
C GLU A 231 3.05 -1.15 5.98
N GLN A 232 4.16 -0.44 6.17
CA GLN A 232 5.01 -0.61 7.35
C GLN A 232 5.48 -2.07 7.58
N ASP A 233 5.83 -2.77 6.49
CA ASP A 233 6.26 -4.19 6.50
C ASP A 233 5.20 -5.19 6.98
N ALA A 234 3.98 -4.74 7.12
CA ALA A 234 2.88 -5.61 7.49
C ALA A 234 2.53 -6.60 6.38
N VAL A 235 2.09 -7.78 6.78
CA VAL A 235 1.36 -8.68 5.89
C VAL A 235 -0.06 -8.16 5.72
N ARG A 236 -0.72 -8.60 4.65
CA ARG A 236 -2.12 -8.21 4.43
C ARG A 236 -3.04 -8.98 5.37
N TRP A 237 -3.90 -8.27 6.09
CA TRP A 237 -5.00 -8.88 6.82
C TRP A 237 -5.94 -9.64 5.86
N ALA A 238 -6.13 -10.93 6.11
CA ALA A 238 -6.92 -11.82 5.27
C ALA A 238 -8.37 -12.01 5.77
N GLY A 239 -8.67 -11.58 6.99
CA GLY A 239 -9.99 -11.70 7.60
C GLY A 239 -11.00 -10.65 7.08
N GLU A 240 -12.19 -10.70 7.62
CA GLU A 240 -13.22 -9.69 7.35
C GLU A 240 -12.79 -8.33 7.88
N LEU A 241 -13.22 -7.26 7.20
CA LEU A 241 -12.97 -5.88 7.60
C LEU A 241 -14.20 -5.27 8.27
N PRO A 242 -14.02 -4.31 9.21
CA PRO A 242 -15.13 -3.58 9.82
C PRO A 242 -16.05 -2.94 8.78
N ALA A 243 -17.33 -2.79 9.11
CA ALA A 243 -18.33 -2.16 8.26
C ALA A 243 -18.52 -2.84 6.89
N ASN A 244 -18.20 -4.13 6.79
CA ASN A 244 -18.22 -4.93 5.55
C ASN A 244 -17.35 -4.33 4.40
N LEU A 245 -16.36 -3.54 4.75
CA LEU A 245 -15.41 -2.98 3.79
C LEU A 245 -14.58 -4.06 3.10
N LYS A 246 -14.13 -3.71 1.89
CA LYS A 246 -13.09 -4.43 1.17
C LYS A 246 -11.95 -3.46 0.88
N TRP A 247 -10.74 -3.96 0.77
CA TRP A 247 -9.58 -3.14 0.45
C TRP A 247 -9.76 -2.32 -0.85
N ALA A 248 -10.47 -2.88 -1.81
CA ALA A 248 -10.74 -2.25 -3.11
C ALA A 248 -11.97 -1.31 -3.14
N ASP A 249 -12.68 -1.11 -2.03
CA ASP A 249 -13.84 -0.20 -1.99
C ASP A 249 -13.43 1.28 -2.04
N CYS A 250 -12.16 1.57 -1.82
CA CYS A 250 -11.60 2.91 -1.90
C CYS A 250 -11.97 3.61 -3.24
N PRO A 251 -12.38 4.89 -3.20
CA PRO A 251 -12.45 5.80 -2.06
C PRO A 251 -13.81 5.80 -1.31
N HIS A 252 -14.63 4.80 -1.52
CA HIS A 252 -15.98 4.79 -0.96
C HIS A 252 -15.95 4.42 0.53
N CYS A 253 -16.49 5.29 1.36
CA CYS A 253 -16.75 4.99 2.77
C CYS A 253 -18.06 4.22 2.93
N PRO A 254 -18.26 3.49 4.06
CA PRO A 254 -19.54 2.88 4.39
C PRO A 254 -20.69 3.91 4.38
N GLU A 255 -21.86 3.52 3.86
CA GLU A 255 -23.02 4.42 3.75
C GLU A 255 -23.45 5.04 5.10
N ASP A 256 -23.31 4.26 6.19
CA ASP A 256 -23.67 4.71 7.54
C ASP A 256 -22.52 5.42 8.28
N MET A 257 -21.37 5.64 7.62
CA MET A 257 -20.24 6.34 8.22
C MET A 257 -20.50 7.85 8.23
N LYS A 258 -20.48 8.43 9.40
CA LYS A 258 -20.52 9.89 9.58
C LYS A 258 -19.09 10.42 9.57
N ILE A 259 -18.66 10.99 8.45
CA ILE A 259 -17.32 11.60 8.31
C ILE A 259 -17.23 12.82 9.23
N VAL A 260 -16.21 12.86 10.08
CA VAL A 260 -15.86 13.95 10.98
C VAL A 260 -14.70 14.76 10.43
N LYS A 261 -13.72 14.10 9.82
CA LYS A 261 -12.54 14.72 9.25
C LYS A 261 -12.11 13.96 8.00
N GLN A 262 -11.72 14.71 7.00
CA GLN A 262 -11.11 14.17 5.78
C GLN A 262 -9.88 15.00 5.44
N ARG A 263 -8.83 14.33 5.01
CA ARG A 263 -7.65 14.96 4.43
C ARG A 263 -7.34 14.24 3.13
N ASP A 264 -6.94 15.01 2.14
CA ASP A 264 -6.64 14.54 0.82
C ASP A 264 -5.34 15.20 0.37
N ASP A 265 -4.28 14.42 0.30
CA ASP A 265 -2.98 14.83 -0.21
C ASP A 265 -2.82 14.37 -1.67
N GLU A 266 -1.68 14.65 -2.30
CA GLU A 266 -1.47 14.37 -3.72
C GLU A 266 -1.63 12.87 -4.04
N PHE A 267 -1.04 11.99 -3.23
CA PHE A 267 -0.98 10.55 -3.50
C PHE A 267 -1.64 9.67 -2.43
N ASP A 268 -2.02 10.27 -1.32
CA ASP A 268 -2.71 9.55 -0.24
C ASP A 268 -3.82 10.40 0.38
N GLY A 269 -4.46 9.86 1.38
CA GLY A 269 -5.46 10.57 2.13
C GLY A 269 -6.11 9.69 3.18
N TYR A 270 -6.97 10.33 3.98
CA TYR A 270 -7.74 9.61 4.96
C TYR A 270 -9.15 10.19 5.18
N MET A 271 -10.03 9.33 5.63
CA MET A 271 -11.33 9.68 6.15
C MET A 271 -11.45 9.18 7.59
N LEU A 272 -11.70 10.09 8.52
CA LEU A 272 -11.99 9.78 9.90
C LEU A 272 -13.47 10.03 10.17
N GLY A 273 -14.13 9.11 10.83
CA GLY A 273 -15.53 9.27 11.17
C GLY A 273 -16.02 8.22 12.15
N THR A 274 -17.31 8.28 12.44
CA THR A 274 -17.96 7.31 13.30
C THR A 274 -18.86 6.38 12.48
N TYR A 275 -18.77 5.09 12.78
CA TYR A 275 -19.64 4.04 12.25
C TYR A 275 -20.38 3.38 13.42
N PHE A 276 -21.69 3.69 13.56
CA PHE A 276 -22.49 3.40 14.73
C PHE A 276 -21.90 4.05 16.01
N LYS A 277 -21.30 3.23 16.90
CA LYS A 277 -20.71 3.64 18.18
C LYS A 277 -19.19 3.56 18.19
N HIS A 278 -18.58 3.37 17.04
CA HIS A 278 -17.14 3.13 16.92
C HIS A 278 -16.52 4.15 16.01
N ASP A 279 -15.32 4.56 16.33
CA ASP A 279 -14.50 5.33 15.43
C ASP A 279 -13.91 4.46 14.34
N ILE A 280 -13.87 4.99 13.13
CA ILE A 280 -13.26 4.34 11.98
C ILE A 280 -12.37 5.33 11.24
N HIS A 281 -11.15 4.92 10.95
CA HIS A 281 -10.18 5.68 10.17
C HIS A 281 -9.78 4.87 8.95
N LEU A 282 -10.08 5.40 7.78
CA LEU A 282 -9.79 4.83 6.48
C LEU A 282 -8.63 5.60 5.87
N TYR A 283 -7.44 5.03 5.89
CA TYR A 283 -6.27 5.57 5.21
C TYR A 283 -6.14 4.90 3.85
N TYR A 284 -5.96 5.68 2.79
CA TYR A 284 -5.92 5.17 1.43
C TYR A 284 -4.72 5.71 0.65
N ASN A 285 -4.24 4.86 -0.27
CA ASN A 285 -3.24 5.21 -1.26
C ASN A 285 -3.93 5.41 -2.61
N LYS A 286 -3.83 6.62 -3.16
CA LYS A 286 -4.46 6.99 -4.44
C LYS A 286 -3.77 6.32 -5.62
N LEU A 287 -2.47 6.07 -5.54
CA LEU A 287 -1.71 5.44 -6.63
C LEU A 287 -2.12 3.98 -6.83
N HIS A 288 -2.50 3.30 -5.75
CA HIS A 288 -2.94 1.91 -5.79
C HIS A 288 -4.47 1.77 -5.90
N GLY A 289 -5.21 2.82 -5.58
CA GLY A 289 -6.67 2.79 -5.56
C GLY A 289 -7.24 1.84 -4.51
N THR A 290 -6.58 1.71 -3.37
CA THR A 290 -6.97 0.81 -2.28
C THR A 290 -6.88 1.51 -0.93
N PHE A 291 -7.63 1.01 0.06
CA PHE A 291 -7.30 1.34 1.44
C PHE A 291 -5.96 0.69 1.79
N ALA A 292 -5.04 1.47 2.32
CA ALA A 292 -3.75 0.99 2.80
C ALA A 292 -3.88 0.47 4.24
N ARG A 293 -4.73 1.13 5.05
CA ARG A 293 -4.93 0.80 6.45
C ARG A 293 -6.33 1.18 6.91
N ILE A 294 -6.93 0.34 7.75
CA ILE A 294 -8.21 0.60 8.40
C ILE A 294 -8.03 0.50 9.90
N THR A 295 -8.33 1.57 10.64
CA THR A 295 -8.36 1.54 12.10
C THR A 295 -9.81 1.58 12.57
N TYR A 296 -10.14 0.78 13.57
CA TYR A 296 -11.48 0.65 14.15
C TYR A 296 -11.37 0.56 15.67
N GLY A 297 -12.07 1.42 16.39
CA GLY A 297 -11.93 1.50 17.84
C GLY A 297 -13.19 1.96 18.56
N ILE A 298 -13.08 2.06 19.89
CA ILE A 298 -14.14 2.64 20.72
C ILE A 298 -14.38 4.11 20.36
N GLU A 299 -15.50 4.68 20.79
CA GLU A 299 -15.77 6.10 20.66
C GLU A 299 -14.65 6.95 21.30
N ASP A 300 -14.27 8.04 20.63
CA ASP A 300 -13.15 8.93 20.99
C ASP A 300 -11.73 8.31 20.95
N PHE A 301 -11.59 7.11 20.36
CA PHE A 301 -10.27 6.46 20.20
C PHE A 301 -9.31 7.23 19.28
N LEU A 302 -9.86 7.91 18.28
CA LEU A 302 -9.09 8.59 17.23
C LEU A 302 -9.12 10.13 17.35
N CYS A 303 -9.58 10.65 18.47
CA CYS A 303 -9.68 12.10 18.75
C CYS A 303 -8.38 12.73 19.21
#